data_456b4296f6539f6d3c4ba61a68187ea3
#
_entry.id   456b4296f6539f6d3c4ba61a68187ea3
#
_cell.length_a   1.000
_cell.length_b   1.000
_cell.length_c   1.000
_cell.angle_alpha   90.00
_cell.angle_beta   90.00
_cell.angle_gamma   90.00
#
_symmetry.space_group_name_H-M   'P 1'
#
loop_
_entity.id
_entity.type
_entity.pdbx_description
1 polymer ?
#
loop_
_entity_poly.entity_id
_entity_poly.type
_entity_poly.pdbx_seq_one_letter_code
_entity_poly.pdbx_strand_id
1 'polypeptide(L)'
;FILAYKKNTNLITKFNKIIVNGLLVCILISFFLLVYSHIVSDFSVLNVFQNSHTTKPLLYKISGVWGNHEGSMLLWILVLSIMNYFIYKIYNHTNFVFVSKTLQIQGLITIGFLLFVLITSNPFERMMLFQSDGFWWRKGRRCR
;
A
#
# COMPACT_ATOMS: atom_id res chain seq x y z
N PHE A 1 14.77 21.73 -3.57
CA PHE A 1 14.43 21.07 -4.85
C PHE A 1 14.33 22.06 -6.02
N ILE A 2 13.63 23.18 -5.84
CA ILE A 2 13.46 24.23 -6.87
C ILE A 2 14.82 24.87 -7.27
N LEU A 3 15.74 25.02 -6.33
CA LEU A 3 17.08 25.59 -6.57
C LEU A 3 18.04 24.61 -7.28
N ALA A 4 17.90 23.31 -7.04
CA ALA A 4 18.66 22.26 -7.71
C ALA A 4 18.22 22.07 -9.18
N TYR A 5 17.00 22.46 -9.53
CA TYR A 5 16.44 22.39 -10.87
C TYR A 5 17.29 23.12 -11.92
N LYS A 6 17.94 24.22 -11.53
CA LYS A 6 18.71 25.05 -12.48
C LYS A 6 20.12 24.51 -12.79
N LYS A 7 20.67 23.57 -11.99
CA LYS A 7 22.09 23.22 -12.06
C LYS A 7 22.41 21.81 -12.62
N ASN A 8 21.50 20.81 -12.56
CA ASN A 8 21.89 19.45 -13.01
C ASN A 8 20.70 18.53 -13.32
N THR A 9 20.13 18.66 -14.51
CA THR A 9 18.98 17.88 -15.00
C THR A 9 19.23 16.37 -14.97
N ASN A 10 20.46 15.93 -15.23
CA ASN A 10 20.82 14.50 -15.23
C ASN A 10 20.76 13.84 -13.85
N LEU A 11 21.12 14.56 -12.81
CA LEU A 11 21.01 14.04 -11.43
C LEU A 11 19.54 13.94 -11.00
N ILE A 12 18.74 14.96 -11.32
CA ILE A 12 17.31 14.99 -10.96
C ILE A 12 16.56 13.84 -11.65
N THR A 13 16.82 13.56 -12.92
CA THR A 13 16.20 12.43 -13.64
C THR A 13 16.58 11.08 -13.04
N LYS A 14 17.85 10.88 -12.65
CA LYS A 14 18.28 9.66 -11.96
C LYS A 14 17.60 9.50 -10.61
N PHE A 15 17.52 10.55 -9.80
CA PHE A 15 16.83 10.52 -8.51
C PHE A 15 15.34 10.23 -8.66
N ASN A 16 14.65 10.88 -9.59
CA ASN A 16 13.25 10.62 -9.86
C ASN A 16 13.01 9.15 -10.27
N LYS A 17 13.88 8.58 -11.11
CA LYS A 17 13.82 7.17 -11.50
C LYS A 17 13.93 6.24 -10.30
N ILE A 18 14.92 6.47 -9.43
CA ILE A 18 15.15 5.63 -8.25
C ILE A 18 13.97 5.72 -7.28
N ILE A 19 13.48 6.93 -7.01
CA ILE A 19 12.37 7.15 -6.08
C ILE A 19 11.08 6.50 -6.60
N VAL A 20 10.72 6.74 -7.86
CA VAL A 20 9.48 6.22 -8.45
C VAL A 20 9.49 4.69 -8.51
N ASN A 21 10.59 4.09 -8.98
CA ASN A 21 10.69 2.63 -9.05
C ASN A 21 10.79 2.01 -7.65
N GLY A 22 11.58 2.59 -6.76
CA GLY A 22 11.73 2.11 -5.38
C GLY A 22 10.40 2.14 -4.63
N LEU A 23 9.67 3.26 -4.71
CA LEU A 23 8.34 3.38 -4.10
C LEU A 23 7.39 2.32 -4.64
N LEU A 24 7.29 2.16 -5.97
CA LEU A 24 6.41 1.17 -6.58
C LEU A 24 6.74 -0.25 -6.10
N VAL A 25 8.02 -0.64 -6.10
CA VAL A 25 8.45 -1.98 -5.68
C VAL A 25 8.14 -2.21 -4.20
N CYS A 26 8.42 -1.25 -3.32
CA CYS A 26 8.14 -1.38 -1.89
C CYS A 26 6.64 -1.53 -1.61
N ILE A 27 5.79 -0.73 -2.26
CA ILE A 27 4.33 -0.80 -2.06
C ILE A 27 3.76 -2.08 -2.66
N LEU A 28 4.25 -2.53 -3.83
CA LEU A 28 3.86 -3.83 -4.40
C LEU A 28 4.17 -4.97 -3.44
N ILE A 29 5.39 -5.04 -2.90
CA ILE A 29 5.79 -6.07 -1.93
C ILE A 29 4.87 -6.00 -0.70
N SER A 30 4.63 -4.82 -0.15
CA SER A 30 3.76 -4.64 1.02
C SER A 30 2.34 -5.14 0.75
N PHE A 31 1.77 -4.79 -0.41
CA PHE A 31 0.43 -5.24 -0.78
C PHE A 31 0.35 -6.76 -0.96
N PHE A 32 1.33 -7.36 -1.65
CA PHE A 32 1.37 -8.82 -1.82
C PHE A 32 1.60 -9.57 -0.50
N LEU A 33 2.39 -9.03 0.43
CA LEU A 33 2.55 -9.61 1.76
C LEU A 33 1.23 -9.58 2.55
N LEU A 34 0.44 -8.50 2.43
CA LEU A 34 -0.87 -8.44 3.05
C LEU A 34 -1.84 -9.45 2.43
N VAL A 35 -1.85 -9.60 1.10
CA VAL A 35 -2.64 -10.63 0.40
C VAL A 35 -2.22 -12.03 0.87
N TYR A 36 -0.93 -12.29 0.95
CA TYR A 36 -0.40 -13.56 1.42
C TYR A 36 -0.84 -13.90 2.85
N SER A 37 -0.79 -12.93 3.77
CA SER A 37 -1.26 -13.10 5.15
C SER A 37 -2.74 -13.50 5.22
N HIS A 38 -3.59 -12.96 4.35
CA HIS A 38 -5.01 -13.34 4.24
C HIS A 38 -5.20 -14.76 3.68
N ILE A 39 -4.41 -15.16 2.68
CA ILE A 39 -4.46 -16.50 2.08
C ILE A 39 -4.10 -17.57 3.10
N VAL A 40 -2.98 -17.37 3.81
CA VAL A 40 -2.50 -18.30 4.85
C VAL A 40 -3.36 -18.24 6.12
N SER A 41 -4.23 -17.23 6.24
CA SER A 41 -5.04 -16.98 7.45
C SER A 41 -4.18 -16.76 8.69
N ASP A 42 -3.18 -15.89 8.56
CA ASP A 42 -2.29 -15.54 9.67
C ASP A 42 -3.02 -14.61 10.66
N PHE A 43 -3.67 -15.23 11.66
CA PHE A 43 -4.43 -14.50 12.69
C PHE A 43 -3.55 -13.76 13.71
N SER A 44 -2.23 -13.78 13.56
CA SER A 44 -1.35 -12.89 14.32
C SER A 44 -1.47 -11.43 13.86
N VAL A 45 -1.89 -11.23 12.62
CA VAL A 45 -2.15 -9.90 12.05
C VAL A 45 -3.59 -9.49 12.39
N LEU A 46 -3.75 -8.35 13.08
CA LEU A 46 -5.06 -7.85 13.53
C LEU A 46 -6.05 -7.70 12.37
N ASN A 47 -5.59 -7.21 11.23
CA ASN A 47 -6.40 -7.03 10.03
C ASN A 47 -6.99 -8.37 9.53
N VAL A 48 -6.18 -9.43 9.46
CA VAL A 48 -6.63 -10.79 9.06
C VAL A 48 -7.60 -11.36 10.10
N PHE A 49 -7.31 -11.18 11.40
CA PHE A 49 -8.17 -11.64 12.48
C PHE A 49 -9.57 -11.02 12.43
N GLN A 50 -9.66 -9.73 12.15
CA GLN A 50 -10.95 -9.03 12.10
C GLN A 50 -11.78 -9.33 10.84
N ASN A 51 -11.11 -9.58 9.71
CA ASN A 51 -11.76 -9.63 8.39
C ASN A 51 -11.76 -11.02 7.74
N SER A 52 -11.10 -12.04 8.31
CA SER A 52 -11.01 -13.38 7.75
C SER A 52 -11.31 -14.47 8.78
N HIS A 53 -11.54 -15.70 8.30
CA HIS A 53 -11.63 -16.93 9.10
C HIS A 53 -11.21 -18.15 8.27
N THR A 54 -10.90 -19.29 8.93
CA THR A 54 -10.33 -20.49 8.29
C THR A 54 -11.22 -21.08 7.20
N THR A 55 -12.54 -21.13 7.41
CA THR A 55 -13.52 -21.75 6.49
C THR A 55 -13.92 -20.86 5.31
N LYS A 56 -13.37 -19.63 5.23
CA LYS A 56 -13.71 -18.70 4.16
C LYS A 56 -13.12 -19.15 2.81
N PRO A 57 -13.90 -19.19 1.71
CA PRO A 57 -13.35 -19.52 0.39
C PRO A 57 -12.23 -18.56 -0.03
N LEU A 58 -11.27 -19.06 -0.82
CA LEU A 58 -10.06 -18.32 -1.21
C LEU A 58 -10.35 -16.94 -1.84
N LEU A 59 -11.35 -16.88 -2.74
CA LEU A 59 -11.73 -15.62 -3.40
C LEU A 59 -12.17 -14.55 -2.38
N TYR A 60 -12.93 -14.97 -1.36
CA TYR A 60 -13.37 -14.06 -0.30
C TYR A 60 -12.24 -13.67 0.67
N LYS A 61 -11.21 -14.51 0.82
CA LYS A 61 -10.00 -14.15 1.57
C LYS A 61 -9.21 -13.06 0.83
N ILE A 62 -9.02 -13.21 -0.48
CA ILE A 62 -8.31 -12.24 -1.31
C ILE A 62 -9.08 -10.92 -1.38
N SER A 63 -10.41 -10.95 -1.62
CA SER A 63 -11.22 -9.72 -1.65
C SER A 63 -11.31 -9.03 -0.29
N GLY A 64 -11.19 -9.78 0.80
CA GLY A 64 -11.13 -9.25 2.15
C GLY A 64 -9.95 -8.31 2.40
N VAL A 65 -8.88 -8.42 1.61
CA VAL A 65 -7.68 -7.56 1.74
C VAL A 65 -8.03 -6.09 1.55
N TRP A 66 -8.82 -5.76 0.52
CA TRP A 66 -9.24 -4.39 0.23
C TRP A 66 -10.67 -4.08 0.69
N GLY A 67 -11.38 -5.05 1.22
CA GLY A 67 -12.73 -4.89 1.77
C GLY A 67 -12.77 -4.20 3.13
N ASN A 68 -11.63 -3.91 3.72
CA ASN A 68 -11.48 -3.19 4.98
C ASN A 68 -10.75 -1.85 4.78
N HIS A 69 -10.79 -1.00 5.81
CA HIS A 69 -10.23 0.35 5.75
C HIS A 69 -8.70 0.33 5.54
N GLU A 70 -7.98 -0.50 6.29
CA GLU A 70 -6.52 -0.55 6.28
C GLU A 70 -5.98 -1.04 4.92
N GLY A 71 -6.55 -2.12 4.40
CA GLY A 71 -6.13 -2.69 3.13
C GLY A 71 -6.52 -1.85 1.93
N SER A 72 -7.69 -1.17 1.98
CA SER A 72 -8.10 -0.24 0.92
C SER A 72 -7.19 0.98 0.82
N MET A 73 -6.72 1.52 1.95
CA MET A 73 -5.76 2.62 1.96
C MET A 73 -4.42 2.21 1.32
N LEU A 74 -3.93 1.00 1.62
CA LEU A 74 -2.71 0.47 0.98
C LEU A 74 -2.91 0.28 -0.53
N LEU A 75 -4.09 -0.17 -0.97
CA LEU A 75 -4.44 -0.26 -2.39
C LEU A 75 -4.43 1.11 -3.07
N TRP A 76 -4.95 2.16 -2.43
CA TRP A 76 -4.90 3.53 -2.97
C TRP A 76 -3.47 4.02 -3.17
N ILE A 77 -2.58 3.78 -2.20
CA ILE A 77 -1.16 4.13 -2.34
C ILE A 77 -0.53 3.35 -3.49
N LEU A 78 -0.90 2.09 -3.68
CA LEU A 78 -0.45 1.27 -4.81
C LEU A 78 -0.88 1.89 -6.15
N VAL A 79 -2.14 2.28 -6.30
CA VAL A 79 -2.65 2.93 -7.51
C VAL A 79 -1.90 4.24 -7.78
N LEU A 80 -1.69 5.08 -6.77
CA LEU A 80 -0.90 6.31 -6.90
C LEU A 80 0.54 6.02 -7.34
N SER A 81 1.17 4.98 -6.81
CA SER A 81 2.54 4.59 -7.18
C SER A 81 2.63 4.09 -8.62
N ILE A 82 1.63 3.34 -9.09
CA ILE A 82 1.51 2.90 -10.48
C ILE A 82 1.33 4.10 -11.42
N MET A 83 0.48 5.07 -11.07
CA MET A 83 0.28 6.29 -11.86
C MET A 83 1.57 7.11 -11.93
N ASN A 84 2.31 7.26 -10.83
CA ASN A 84 3.62 7.91 -10.81
C ASN A 84 4.61 7.25 -11.79
N TYR A 85 4.64 5.91 -11.80
CA TYR A 85 5.50 5.16 -12.72
C TYR A 85 5.13 5.41 -14.18
N PHE A 86 3.83 5.37 -14.52
CA PHE A 86 3.36 5.64 -15.90
C PHE A 86 3.66 7.07 -16.34
N ILE A 87 3.40 8.07 -15.50
CA ILE A 87 3.71 9.47 -15.80
C ILE A 87 5.21 9.62 -16.06
N TYR A 88 6.04 9.05 -15.20
CA TYR A 88 7.49 9.08 -15.38
C TYR A 88 7.90 8.42 -16.70
N LYS A 89 7.40 7.23 -17.01
CA LYS A 89 7.80 6.44 -18.18
C LYS A 89 7.38 7.08 -19.49
N ILE A 90 6.16 7.62 -19.57
CA ILE A 90 5.58 8.16 -20.82
C ILE A 90 6.12 9.56 -21.12
N TYR A 91 6.16 10.45 -20.14
CA TYR A 91 6.40 11.88 -20.38
C TYR A 91 7.83 12.35 -20.06
N ASN A 92 8.68 11.51 -19.49
CA ASN A 92 10.03 11.91 -19.08
C ASN A 92 10.90 12.42 -20.26
N HIS A 93 10.65 11.95 -21.47
CA HIS A 93 11.39 12.36 -22.68
C HIS A 93 10.82 13.61 -23.36
N THR A 94 9.56 13.96 -23.13
CA THR A 94 8.87 15.03 -23.83
C THR A 94 8.81 16.35 -23.06
N ASN A 95 8.47 16.29 -21.77
CA ASN A 95 8.22 17.48 -20.94
C ASN A 95 8.77 17.31 -19.52
N PHE A 96 10.09 17.37 -19.39
CA PHE A 96 10.77 17.17 -18.10
C PHE A 96 10.25 18.08 -16.96
N VAL A 97 9.95 19.35 -17.24
CA VAL A 97 9.46 20.30 -16.23
C VAL A 97 8.07 19.90 -15.72
N PHE A 98 7.19 19.51 -16.62
CA PHE A 98 5.84 19.06 -16.29
C PHE A 98 5.89 17.81 -15.41
N VAL A 99 6.64 16.79 -15.86
CA VAL A 99 6.81 15.52 -15.11
C VAL A 99 7.38 15.77 -13.71
N SER A 100 8.41 16.57 -13.59
CA SER A 100 9.04 16.85 -12.30
C SER A 100 8.06 17.54 -11.33
N LYS A 101 7.27 18.49 -11.77
CA LYS A 101 6.25 19.17 -10.94
C LYS A 101 5.12 18.20 -10.54
N THR A 102 4.63 17.40 -11.48
CA THR A 102 3.56 16.42 -11.24
C THR A 102 4.02 15.38 -10.21
N LEU A 103 5.24 14.82 -10.36
CA LEU A 103 5.79 13.87 -9.42
C LEU A 103 6.01 14.45 -8.01
N GLN A 104 6.33 15.75 -7.91
CA GLN A 104 6.46 16.42 -6.60
C GLN A 104 5.12 16.51 -5.88
N ILE A 105 4.07 16.98 -6.57
CA ILE A 105 2.73 17.11 -5.99
C ILE A 105 2.20 15.73 -5.59
N GLN A 106 2.32 14.76 -6.47
CA GLN A 106 1.84 13.40 -6.22
C GLN A 106 2.66 12.70 -5.13
N GLY A 107 3.96 13.00 -5.03
CA GLY A 107 4.82 12.55 -3.94
C GLY A 107 4.38 13.07 -2.58
N LEU A 108 3.99 14.35 -2.48
CA LEU A 108 3.44 14.93 -1.26
C LEU A 108 2.13 14.25 -0.84
N ILE A 109 1.23 14.00 -1.79
CA ILE A 109 -0.02 13.27 -1.55
C ILE A 109 0.28 11.86 -1.04
N THR A 110 1.21 11.15 -1.68
CA THR A 110 1.61 9.79 -1.29
C THR A 110 2.21 9.76 0.12
N ILE A 111 3.04 10.74 0.48
CA ILE A 111 3.60 10.87 1.83
C ILE A 111 2.48 11.09 2.85
N GLY A 112 1.50 11.95 2.55
CA GLY A 112 0.34 12.17 3.42
C GLY A 112 -0.45 10.88 3.67
N PHE A 113 -0.73 10.09 2.61
CA PHE A 113 -1.40 8.80 2.75
C PHE A 113 -0.56 7.78 3.52
N LEU A 114 0.76 7.71 3.28
CA LEU A 114 1.65 6.81 4.02
C LEU A 114 1.67 7.14 5.51
N LEU A 115 1.78 8.41 5.87
CA LEU A 115 1.72 8.84 7.27
C LEU A 115 0.38 8.50 7.90
N PHE A 116 -0.72 8.71 7.18
CA PHE A 116 -2.05 8.34 7.66
C PHE A 116 -2.16 6.84 7.92
N VAL A 117 -1.69 6.00 6.99
CA VAL A 117 -1.70 4.52 7.16
C VAL A 117 -0.83 4.10 8.34
N LEU A 118 0.35 4.69 8.53
CA LEU A 118 1.25 4.33 9.63
C LEU A 118 0.70 4.73 11.01
N ILE A 119 0.02 5.88 11.12
CA ILE A 119 -0.43 6.43 12.40
C ILE A 119 -1.83 5.91 12.77
N THR A 120 -2.73 5.83 11.79
CA THR A 120 -4.17 5.63 12.05
C THR A 120 -4.65 4.24 11.66
N SER A 121 -4.07 3.61 10.65
CA SER A 121 -4.63 2.41 10.00
C SER A 121 -3.54 1.43 9.59
N ASN A 122 -2.68 1.00 10.52
CA ASN A 122 -1.58 0.11 10.22
C ASN A 122 -2.08 -1.30 9.82
N PRO A 123 -1.97 -1.71 8.54
CA PRO A 123 -2.48 -3.00 8.07
C PRO A 123 -1.68 -4.20 8.59
N PHE A 124 -0.48 -3.98 9.15
CA PHE A 124 0.42 -5.00 9.69
C PHE A 124 0.48 -5.02 11.22
N GLU A 125 -0.47 -4.38 11.89
CA GLU A 125 -0.56 -4.43 13.34
C GLU A 125 -0.71 -5.87 13.82
N ARG A 126 0.12 -6.29 14.78
CA ARG A 126 0.12 -7.66 15.34
C ARG A 126 -0.53 -7.70 16.72
N MET A 127 -1.28 -8.76 16.94
CA MET A 127 -1.84 -9.06 18.25
C MET A 127 -0.83 -9.87 19.09
N MET A 128 -0.74 -9.56 20.39
CA MET A 128 0.10 -10.31 21.33
C MET A 128 -0.49 -11.68 21.73
N LEU A 129 -1.79 -11.89 21.51
CA LEU A 129 -2.49 -13.12 21.87
C LEU A 129 -2.86 -13.91 20.61
N PHE A 130 -2.28 -15.09 20.46
CA PHE A 130 -2.62 -16.03 19.39
C PHE A 130 -4.05 -16.56 19.58
N GLN A 131 -4.90 -16.33 18.60
CA GLN A 131 -6.22 -16.96 18.48
C GLN A 131 -6.27 -17.82 17.22
N SER A 132 -6.78 -19.05 17.36
CA SER A 132 -6.83 -20.05 16.27
C SER A 132 -7.85 -19.75 15.18
N ASP A 133 -8.76 -18.78 15.39
CA ASP A 133 -9.83 -18.40 14.44
C ASP A 133 -10.12 -16.91 14.47
N GLY A 134 -10.64 -16.37 13.35
CA GLY A 134 -11.02 -14.97 13.21
C GLY A 134 -12.19 -14.55 14.10
N PHE A 135 -12.29 -13.25 14.34
CA PHE A 135 -13.28 -12.64 15.25
C PHE A 135 -14.74 -13.00 14.94
N TRP A 136 -15.11 -13.09 13.67
CA TRP A 136 -16.49 -13.38 13.25
C TRP A 136 -16.96 -14.79 13.62
N TRP A 137 -16.08 -15.76 13.64
CA TRP A 137 -16.41 -17.13 14.03
C TRP A 137 -16.78 -17.24 15.52
N ARG A 138 -16.14 -16.44 16.35
CA ARG A 138 -16.45 -16.42 17.81
C ARG A 138 -17.83 -15.81 18.11
N LYS A 139 -18.25 -14.80 17.33
CA LYS A 139 -19.55 -14.14 17.55
C LYS A 139 -20.74 -15.05 17.20
N GLY A 140 -20.59 -15.95 16.20
CA GLY A 140 -21.63 -16.92 15.82
C GLY A 140 -21.86 -18.03 16.85
N ARG A 141 -20.87 -18.38 17.68
CA ARG A 141 -21.01 -19.43 18.72
C ARG A 141 -21.67 -18.98 20.02
N ARG A 142 -21.88 -17.68 20.21
CA ARG A 142 -22.53 -17.14 21.40
C ARG A 142 -24.07 -17.04 21.27
N CYS A 143 -24.63 -17.39 20.12
CA CYS A 143 -26.08 -17.34 19.86
C CYS A 143 -26.72 -18.74 19.88
N ARG A 144 -26.26 -19.68 20.74
CA ARG A 144 -26.98 -20.91 21.09
C ARG A 144 -27.14 -21.01 22.58
#